data_758b63de0b6646f9fc5b2f50a281b900
#
_entry.id   758b63de0b6646f9fc5b2f50a281b900
#
_cell.length_a   1.000
_cell.length_b   1.000
_cell.length_c   1.000
_cell.angle_alpha   90.00
_cell.angle_beta   90.00
_cell.angle_gamma   90.00
#
_symmetry.space_group_name_H-M   'P 1'
#
loop_
_entity.id
_entity.type
_entity.pdbx_description
1 polymer ?
#
loop_
_entity_poly.entity_id
_entity_poly.type
_entity_poly.pdbx_seq_one_letter_code
_entity_poly.pdbx_strand_id
1 'polypeptide(L)'
;SITITVVMFGLNSVTDEIALSMEPTPKIQGIGPTEITMDTFVSNGSPVLGDSNAPITLVEFGDYQCHYCHVFFDSIEGDIIKNYVETGKVKIIFKDYNIIGEDSIKASQGAHCANDQGMFWEYHDVLYSNWTGENNGWASGTNLTNFAEEIGLDMNKWTECMIQQKHSQTILSSNEDARSLELTGTPAFFVINSEGGVSK
;
A
#
# COMPACT_ATOMS: atom_id res chain seq x y z
N SER A 1 -70.69 -59.16 0.05
CA SER A 1 -69.52 -59.35 0.90
C SER A 1 -68.30 -58.97 0.12
N ILE A 2 -67.72 -57.84 0.48
CA ILE A 2 -66.47 -57.30 -0.13
C ILE A 2 -65.34 -57.67 0.83
N THR A 3 -64.46 -58.52 0.36
CA THR A 3 -63.28 -58.91 1.10
C THR A 3 -62.12 -57.94 0.75
N ILE A 4 -61.75 -57.13 1.72
CA ILE A 4 -60.61 -56.21 1.57
C ILE A 4 -59.32 -56.97 1.99
N THR A 5 -58.47 -57.22 1.00
CA THR A 5 -57.12 -57.79 1.24
C THR A 5 -56.17 -56.64 1.58
N VAL A 6 -55.73 -56.58 2.81
CA VAL A 6 -54.71 -55.64 3.26
C VAL A 6 -53.34 -56.23 2.90
N VAL A 7 -52.63 -55.59 1.99
CA VAL A 7 -51.24 -55.93 1.69
C VAL A 7 -50.38 -55.10 2.63
N MET A 8 -49.76 -55.75 3.57
CA MET A 8 -48.76 -55.16 4.45
C MET A 8 -47.42 -55.00 3.66
N PHE A 9 -47.10 -53.81 3.26
CA PHE A 9 -45.74 -53.53 2.84
C PHE A 9 -44.83 -53.33 4.06
N GLY A 10 -43.88 -54.23 4.17
CA GLY A 10 -42.86 -54.13 5.23
C GLY A 10 -41.98 -52.86 5.00
N LEU A 11 -41.97 -51.99 5.99
CA LEU A 11 -41.03 -50.88 6.08
C LEU A 11 -39.67 -51.45 6.47
N ASN A 12 -38.81 -51.65 5.47
CA ASN A 12 -37.39 -51.80 5.72
C ASN A 12 -36.85 -50.40 6.13
N SER A 13 -36.44 -50.29 7.37
CA SER A 13 -35.70 -49.15 7.85
C SER A 13 -34.30 -49.12 7.17
N VAL A 14 -34.18 -48.30 6.16
CA VAL A 14 -32.87 -47.94 5.63
C VAL A 14 -32.31 -46.88 6.58
N THR A 15 -31.51 -47.32 7.54
CA THR A 15 -30.58 -46.44 8.23
C THR A 15 -29.38 -46.23 7.31
N ASP A 16 -29.51 -45.31 6.34
CA ASP A 16 -28.33 -44.78 5.68
C ASP A 16 -27.62 -43.90 6.69
N GLU A 17 -26.58 -44.43 7.29
CA GLU A 17 -25.52 -43.64 7.91
C GLU A 17 -24.90 -42.78 6.81
N ILE A 18 -25.29 -41.52 6.80
CA ILE A 18 -24.53 -40.50 6.07
C ILE A 18 -23.22 -40.32 6.84
N ALA A 19 -22.23 -41.15 6.50
CA ALA A 19 -20.86 -40.90 6.87
C ALA A 19 -20.43 -39.59 6.16
N LEU A 20 -20.58 -38.46 6.90
CA LEU A 20 -20.00 -37.20 6.48
C LEU A 20 -18.47 -37.42 6.44
N SER A 21 -17.92 -37.72 5.27
CA SER A 21 -16.48 -37.68 5.06
C SER A 21 -16.06 -36.22 5.27
N MET A 22 -15.61 -35.90 6.47
CA MET A 22 -14.87 -34.67 6.71
C MET A 22 -13.58 -34.79 5.89
N GLU A 23 -13.58 -34.19 4.70
CA GLU A 23 -12.32 -33.92 4.03
C GLU A 23 -11.45 -33.12 5.00
N PRO A 24 -10.18 -33.48 5.17
CA PRO A 24 -9.31 -32.71 6.04
C PRO A 24 -9.30 -31.27 5.53
N THR A 25 -9.73 -30.33 6.38
CA THR A 25 -9.60 -28.91 6.14
C THR A 25 -8.20 -28.64 5.57
N PRO A 26 -8.08 -27.96 4.41
CA PRO A 26 -6.76 -27.65 3.87
C PRO A 26 -6.01 -26.92 5.00
N LYS A 27 -4.89 -27.51 5.42
CA LYS A 27 -3.96 -26.83 6.32
C LYS A 27 -3.62 -25.53 5.62
N ILE A 28 -4.09 -24.41 6.17
CA ILE A 28 -3.54 -23.10 5.83
C ILE A 28 -2.06 -23.27 6.16
N GLN A 29 -1.23 -23.44 5.13
CA GLN A 29 0.20 -23.33 5.29
C GLN A 29 0.40 -21.94 5.89
N GLY A 30 0.84 -21.91 7.15
CA GLY A 30 1.21 -20.67 7.78
C GLY A 30 2.18 -20.00 6.81
N ILE A 31 1.88 -18.76 6.43
CA ILE A 31 2.81 -17.90 5.72
C ILE A 31 4.01 -17.87 6.67
N GLY A 32 5.08 -18.61 6.32
CA GLY A 32 6.35 -18.52 7.05
C GLY A 32 6.78 -17.06 7.04
N PRO A 33 7.69 -16.64 7.91
CA PRO A 33 8.16 -15.26 7.92
C PRO A 33 8.52 -14.91 6.48
N THR A 34 7.92 -13.84 5.96
CA THR A 34 8.14 -13.35 4.59
C THR A 34 9.63 -13.09 4.48
N GLU A 35 10.31 -13.76 3.56
CA GLU A 35 11.73 -13.57 3.36
C GLU A 35 11.94 -12.12 2.92
N ILE A 36 12.71 -11.36 3.70
CA ILE A 36 13.06 -9.98 3.37
C ILE A 36 14.02 -10.02 2.19
N THR A 37 13.56 -9.53 1.05
CA THR A 37 14.33 -9.44 -0.19
C THR A 37 14.48 -7.98 -0.61
N MET A 38 15.25 -7.73 -1.65
CA MET A 38 15.34 -6.38 -2.22
C MET A 38 13.98 -5.86 -2.67
N ASP A 39 13.09 -6.72 -3.16
CA ASP A 39 11.72 -6.34 -3.54
C ASP A 39 10.94 -5.74 -2.36
N THR A 40 11.15 -6.23 -1.13
CA THR A 40 10.53 -5.67 0.07
C THR A 40 10.84 -4.17 0.25
N PHE A 41 12.02 -3.72 -0.20
CA PHE A 41 12.41 -2.33 -0.09
C PHE A 41 12.01 -1.47 -1.30
N VAL A 42 12.04 -2.03 -2.51
CA VAL A 42 11.96 -1.23 -3.73
C VAL A 42 10.66 -1.42 -4.52
N SER A 43 9.96 -2.54 -4.36
CA SER A 43 8.69 -2.80 -5.02
C SER A 43 7.52 -2.11 -4.30
N ASN A 44 6.40 -1.93 -4.99
CA ASN A 44 5.17 -1.34 -4.44
C ASN A 44 5.34 0.08 -3.86
N GLY A 45 6.33 0.82 -4.33
CA GLY A 45 6.59 2.20 -3.93
C GLY A 45 6.32 3.19 -5.06
N SER A 46 6.81 4.39 -4.88
CA SER A 46 6.82 5.46 -5.88
C SER A 46 7.73 5.11 -7.07
N PRO A 47 7.59 5.81 -8.19
CA PRO A 47 8.68 5.88 -9.16
C PRO A 47 9.95 6.45 -8.50
N VAL A 48 11.08 6.08 -9.07
CA VAL A 48 12.37 6.60 -8.59
C VAL A 48 12.46 8.11 -8.82
N LEU A 49 12.81 8.86 -7.77
CA LEU A 49 13.26 10.25 -7.91
C LEU A 49 14.78 10.26 -8.13
N GLY A 50 15.22 10.90 -9.20
CA GLY A 50 16.62 11.01 -9.57
C GLY A 50 17.07 10.00 -10.64
N ASP A 51 18.39 9.83 -10.78
CA ASP A 51 18.95 8.90 -11.75
C ASP A 51 18.72 7.44 -11.33
N SER A 52 18.03 6.68 -12.16
CA SER A 52 17.77 5.25 -11.91
C SER A 52 19.04 4.41 -11.72
N ASN A 53 20.20 4.90 -12.22
CA ASN A 53 21.50 4.26 -12.08
C ASN A 53 22.30 4.77 -10.87
N ALA A 54 21.72 5.67 -10.04
CA ALA A 54 22.39 6.15 -8.84
C ALA A 54 22.84 4.99 -7.95
N PRO A 55 24.10 5.02 -7.42
CA PRO A 55 24.67 3.89 -6.67
C PRO A 55 24.01 3.66 -5.32
N ILE A 56 23.30 4.64 -4.80
CA ILE A 56 22.62 4.56 -3.49
C ILE A 56 21.13 4.78 -3.72
N THR A 57 20.31 3.91 -3.08
CA THR A 57 18.87 4.09 -3.00
C THR A 57 18.52 4.46 -1.56
N LEU A 58 17.87 5.59 -1.38
CA LEU A 58 17.19 5.95 -0.13
C LEU A 58 15.72 5.54 -0.25
N VAL A 59 15.29 4.66 0.63
CA VAL A 59 13.88 4.26 0.72
C VAL A 59 13.30 4.88 1.96
N GLU A 60 12.22 5.64 1.81
CA GLU A 60 11.42 6.16 2.90
C GLU A 60 10.09 5.39 2.98
N PHE A 61 9.80 4.82 4.14
CA PHE A 61 8.46 4.38 4.49
C PHE A 61 7.77 5.51 5.23
N GLY A 62 6.75 6.09 4.62
CA GLY A 62 6.09 7.30 5.09
C GLY A 62 4.57 7.22 5.11
N ASP A 63 3.98 8.15 5.82
CA ASP A 63 2.54 8.40 5.89
C ASP A 63 2.31 9.89 5.67
N TYR A 64 1.49 10.25 4.69
CA TYR A 64 1.24 11.65 4.36
C TYR A 64 0.61 12.47 5.49
N GLN A 65 -0.03 11.83 6.47
CA GLN A 65 -0.53 12.52 7.65
C GLN A 65 0.49 12.63 8.79
N CYS A 66 1.60 11.88 8.73
CA CYS A 66 2.56 11.80 9.83
C CYS A 66 3.29 13.13 10.04
N HIS A 67 3.28 13.60 11.28
CA HIS A 67 3.99 14.82 11.69
C HIS A 67 5.49 14.74 11.38
N TYR A 68 6.16 13.64 11.71
CA TYR A 68 7.60 13.51 11.51
C TYR A 68 8.00 13.33 10.05
N CYS A 69 7.13 12.75 9.20
CA CYS A 69 7.34 12.74 7.75
C CYS A 69 7.27 14.15 7.17
N HIS A 70 6.28 14.95 7.61
CA HIS A 70 6.22 16.36 7.23
C HIS A 70 7.45 17.16 7.70
N VAL A 71 7.94 16.94 8.93
CA VAL A 71 9.18 17.58 9.43
C VAL A 71 10.38 17.17 8.56
N PHE A 72 10.48 15.92 8.15
CA PHE A 72 11.56 15.46 7.25
C PHE A 72 11.46 16.17 5.89
N PHE A 73 10.28 16.20 5.28
CA PHE A 73 10.03 16.90 4.03
C PHE A 73 10.44 18.39 4.11
N ASP A 74 9.93 19.10 5.12
CA ASP A 74 10.14 20.55 5.27
C ASP A 74 11.59 20.94 5.58
N SER A 75 12.31 20.12 6.34
CA SER A 75 13.59 20.51 6.92
C SER A 75 14.81 19.79 6.30
N ILE A 76 14.64 18.64 5.65
CA ILE A 76 15.77 17.75 5.31
C ILE A 76 15.72 17.30 3.84
N GLU A 77 14.57 16.89 3.34
CA GLU A 77 14.44 16.23 2.03
C GLU A 77 14.98 17.10 0.89
N GLY A 78 14.67 18.40 0.90
CA GLY A 78 15.15 19.34 -0.10
C GLY A 78 16.68 19.42 -0.17
N ASP A 79 17.36 19.33 0.96
CA ASP A 79 18.83 19.29 1.01
C ASP A 79 19.38 17.95 0.47
N ILE A 80 18.69 16.84 0.72
CA ILE A 80 19.05 15.53 0.14
C ILE A 80 18.88 15.58 -1.37
N ILE A 81 17.76 16.08 -1.85
CA ILE A 81 17.50 16.20 -3.30
C ILE A 81 18.60 17.00 -3.97
N LYS A 82 18.86 18.20 -3.47
CA LYS A 82 19.83 19.14 -4.05
C LYS A 82 21.27 18.61 -4.04
N ASN A 83 21.71 18.01 -2.91
CA ASN A 83 23.11 17.67 -2.75
C ASN A 83 23.47 16.25 -3.22
N TYR A 84 22.47 15.36 -3.33
CA TYR A 84 22.71 13.96 -3.64
C TYR A 84 21.89 13.43 -4.81
N VAL A 85 20.60 13.78 -4.93
CA VAL A 85 19.74 13.28 -6.01
C VAL A 85 20.08 13.97 -7.31
N GLU A 86 20.10 15.31 -7.35
CA GLU A 86 20.44 16.10 -8.54
C GLU A 86 21.88 15.84 -9.01
N THR A 87 22.76 15.40 -8.10
CA THR A 87 24.15 15.05 -8.44
C THR A 87 24.33 13.58 -8.87
N GLY A 88 23.23 12.80 -8.97
CA GLY A 88 23.24 11.41 -9.40
C GLY A 88 23.87 10.42 -8.42
N LYS A 89 24.07 10.82 -7.16
CA LYS A 89 24.65 9.95 -6.12
C LYS A 89 23.62 9.09 -5.41
N VAL A 90 22.40 9.62 -5.27
CA VAL A 90 21.28 8.97 -4.56
C VAL A 90 20.06 9.03 -5.47
N LYS A 91 19.25 8.00 -5.38
CA LYS A 91 17.86 7.99 -5.84
C LYS A 91 16.94 7.72 -4.67
N ILE A 92 15.72 8.26 -4.73
CA ILE A 92 14.74 8.10 -3.65
C ILE A 92 13.57 7.26 -4.14
N ILE A 93 13.04 6.43 -3.24
CA ILE A 93 11.78 5.72 -3.38
C ILE A 93 10.97 5.97 -2.12
N PHE A 94 9.74 6.47 -2.28
CA PHE A 94 8.78 6.57 -1.19
C PHE A 94 7.90 5.31 -1.18
N LYS A 95 7.65 4.77 0.00
CA LYS A 95 6.78 3.62 0.22
C LYS A 95 5.71 3.96 1.24
N ASP A 96 4.47 3.63 0.91
CA ASP A 96 3.35 3.87 1.80
C ASP A 96 3.42 2.98 3.05
N TYR A 97 3.36 3.60 4.22
CA TYR A 97 3.08 2.93 5.48
C TYR A 97 2.02 3.71 6.25
N ASN A 98 0.76 3.50 5.86
CA ASN A 98 -0.41 4.23 6.36
C ASN A 98 -0.80 3.72 7.74
N ILE A 99 -0.44 4.47 8.79
CA ILE A 99 -0.67 4.11 10.21
C ILE A 99 -1.46 5.16 10.99
N ILE A 100 -1.65 6.36 10.41
CA ILE A 100 -2.31 7.47 11.12
C ILE A 100 -3.84 7.39 10.98
N GLY A 101 -4.36 7.11 9.77
CA GLY A 101 -5.80 7.06 9.58
C GLY A 101 -6.25 6.81 8.13
N GLU A 102 -7.57 6.85 7.92
CA GLU A 102 -8.16 6.58 6.60
C GLU A 102 -7.76 7.62 5.54
N ASP A 103 -7.56 8.86 5.93
CA ASP A 103 -7.16 9.91 5.01
C ASP A 103 -5.71 9.72 4.51
N SER A 104 -4.85 9.01 5.26
CA SER A 104 -3.53 8.57 4.78
C SER A 104 -3.65 7.69 3.54
N ILE A 105 -4.57 6.72 3.57
CA ILE A 105 -4.80 5.82 2.43
C ILE A 105 -5.32 6.60 1.21
N LYS A 106 -6.20 7.58 1.43
CA LYS A 106 -6.72 8.43 0.34
C LYS A 106 -5.62 9.30 -0.27
N ALA A 107 -4.74 9.86 0.55
CA ALA A 107 -3.59 10.65 0.09
C ALA A 107 -2.63 9.79 -0.74
N SER A 108 -2.28 8.61 -0.26
CA SER A 108 -1.48 7.62 -1.00
C SER A 108 -2.14 7.25 -2.33
N GLN A 109 -3.45 6.98 -2.31
CA GLN A 109 -4.20 6.69 -3.54
C GLN A 109 -4.11 7.85 -4.54
N GLY A 110 -4.21 9.10 -4.07
CA GLY A 110 -4.07 10.30 -4.89
C GLY A 110 -2.70 10.41 -5.54
N ALA A 111 -1.62 10.12 -4.78
CA ALA A 111 -0.26 10.15 -5.27
C ALA A 111 -0.01 9.06 -6.34
N HIS A 112 -0.49 7.85 -6.11
CA HIS A 112 -0.39 6.79 -7.12
C HIS A 112 -1.26 7.07 -8.37
N CYS A 113 -2.42 7.71 -8.22
CA CYS A 113 -3.21 8.17 -9.37
C CYS A 113 -2.52 9.30 -10.14
N ALA A 114 -1.77 10.16 -9.47
CA ALA A 114 -0.90 11.15 -10.12
C ALA A 114 0.27 10.48 -10.84
N ASN A 115 0.81 9.38 -10.28
CA ASN A 115 1.84 8.57 -10.95
C ASN A 115 1.39 8.00 -12.30
N ASP A 116 0.13 7.65 -12.48
CA ASP A 116 -0.41 7.21 -13.78
C ASP A 116 -0.26 8.27 -14.87
N GLN A 117 0.01 9.51 -14.48
CA GLN A 117 0.27 10.65 -15.35
C GLN A 117 1.71 11.17 -15.27
N GLY A 118 2.58 10.43 -14.56
CA GLY A 118 4.00 10.76 -14.40
C GLY A 118 4.28 11.90 -13.41
N MET A 119 3.33 12.21 -12.53
CA MET A 119 3.39 13.36 -11.61
C MET A 119 3.28 12.94 -10.12
N PHE A 120 3.89 11.79 -9.79
CA PHE A 120 3.89 11.31 -8.39
C PHE A 120 4.55 12.31 -7.45
N TRP A 121 5.75 12.78 -7.80
CA TRP A 121 6.55 13.61 -6.92
C TRP A 121 5.99 15.03 -6.79
N GLU A 122 5.42 15.58 -7.84
CA GLU A 122 4.70 16.86 -7.79
C GLU A 122 3.49 16.76 -6.86
N TYR A 123 2.76 15.65 -6.89
CA TYR A 123 1.63 15.43 -5.99
C TYR A 123 2.09 15.18 -4.55
N HIS A 124 3.17 14.44 -4.36
CA HIS A 124 3.84 14.24 -3.07
C HIS A 124 4.21 15.57 -2.41
N ASP A 125 4.84 16.46 -3.15
CA ASP A 125 5.25 17.79 -2.66
C ASP A 125 4.04 18.63 -2.25
N VAL A 126 2.98 18.63 -3.04
CA VAL A 126 1.75 19.37 -2.72
C VAL A 126 1.06 18.80 -1.48
N LEU A 127 1.04 17.48 -1.30
CA LEU A 127 0.50 16.86 -0.10
C LEU A 127 1.22 17.35 1.15
N TYR A 128 2.53 17.24 1.21
CA TYR A 128 3.29 17.68 2.39
C TYR A 128 3.30 19.19 2.57
N SER A 129 3.34 19.97 1.49
CA SER A 129 3.27 21.45 1.56
C SER A 129 1.94 21.96 2.13
N ASN A 130 0.87 21.18 2.02
CA ASN A 130 -0.45 21.50 2.56
C ASN A 130 -0.78 20.77 3.87
N TRP A 131 0.21 20.12 4.48
CA TRP A 131 0.01 19.42 5.74
C TRP A 131 -0.33 20.39 6.88
N THR A 132 -1.39 20.11 7.64
CA THR A 132 -1.82 20.96 8.75
C THR A 132 -2.02 20.19 10.06
N GLY A 133 -1.75 18.91 10.08
CA GLY A 133 -1.86 18.05 11.26
C GLY A 133 -2.51 16.70 10.99
N GLU A 134 -2.34 15.78 11.91
CA GLU A 134 -2.88 14.44 11.82
C GLU A 134 -4.40 14.42 12.04
N ASN A 135 -5.14 13.68 11.23
CA ASN A 135 -6.58 13.43 11.38
C ASN A 135 -7.46 14.67 11.55
N ASN A 136 -7.08 15.79 10.96
CA ASN A 136 -7.83 17.06 11.04
C ASN A 136 -8.64 17.38 9.78
N GLY A 137 -8.65 16.46 8.80
CA GLY A 137 -9.43 16.57 7.57
C GLY A 137 -8.76 17.33 6.41
N TRP A 138 -7.50 17.75 6.53
CA TRP A 138 -6.77 18.40 5.44
C TRP A 138 -6.60 17.50 4.21
N ALA A 139 -6.42 16.20 4.42
CA ALA A 139 -6.35 15.18 3.37
C ALA A 139 -7.75 14.65 2.97
N SER A 140 -8.79 15.50 3.05
CA SER A 140 -10.14 15.15 2.59
C SER A 140 -10.21 15.03 1.07
N GLY A 141 -11.20 14.28 0.57
CA GLY A 141 -11.38 14.09 -0.87
C GLY A 141 -11.46 15.39 -1.68
N THR A 142 -12.08 16.45 -1.12
CA THR A 142 -12.14 17.77 -1.76
C THR A 142 -10.76 18.41 -1.89
N ASN A 143 -9.97 18.40 -0.80
CA ASN A 143 -8.62 18.97 -0.84
C ASN A 143 -7.70 18.16 -1.77
N LEU A 144 -7.76 16.84 -1.72
CA LEU A 144 -6.99 15.98 -2.62
C LEU A 144 -7.31 16.26 -4.10
N THR A 145 -8.59 16.54 -4.42
CA THR A 145 -9.00 16.97 -5.76
C THR A 145 -8.39 18.32 -6.14
N ASN A 146 -8.44 19.30 -5.23
CA ASN A 146 -7.84 20.61 -5.47
C ASN A 146 -6.33 20.52 -5.71
N PHE A 147 -5.62 19.67 -4.96
CA PHE A 147 -4.18 19.45 -5.15
C PHE A 147 -3.87 18.83 -6.51
N ALA A 148 -4.73 17.91 -6.98
CA ALA A 148 -4.59 17.32 -8.31
C ALA A 148 -4.81 18.37 -9.43
N GLU A 149 -5.77 19.26 -9.25
CA GLU A 149 -6.01 20.39 -10.17
C GLU A 149 -4.84 21.38 -10.16
N GLU A 150 -4.30 21.70 -8.99
CA GLU A 150 -3.20 22.66 -8.80
C GLU A 150 -1.96 22.27 -9.60
N ILE A 151 -1.61 20.99 -9.62
CA ILE A 151 -0.45 20.50 -10.39
C ILE A 151 -0.79 20.20 -11.87
N GLY A 152 -2.03 20.41 -12.30
CA GLY A 152 -2.44 20.30 -13.71
C GLY A 152 -2.68 18.90 -14.21
N LEU A 153 -3.11 17.96 -13.35
CA LEU A 153 -3.50 16.62 -13.77
C LEU A 153 -4.73 16.62 -14.68
N ASP A 154 -4.83 15.64 -15.57
CA ASP A 154 -6.08 15.30 -16.22
C ASP A 154 -7.07 14.78 -15.17
N MET A 155 -7.99 15.64 -14.78
CA MET A 155 -8.93 15.38 -13.68
C MET A 155 -9.90 14.24 -13.98
N ASN A 156 -10.21 13.96 -15.24
CA ASN A 156 -11.06 12.82 -15.59
C ASN A 156 -10.33 11.51 -15.26
N LYS A 157 -9.06 11.40 -15.66
CA LYS A 157 -8.24 10.21 -15.37
C LYS A 157 -7.97 10.05 -13.88
N TRP A 158 -7.61 11.15 -13.21
CA TRP A 158 -7.31 11.10 -11.77
C TRP A 158 -8.55 10.72 -10.96
N THR A 159 -9.71 11.34 -11.23
CA THR A 159 -10.96 11.05 -10.54
C THR A 159 -11.43 9.60 -10.78
N GLU A 160 -11.33 9.10 -12.02
CA GLU A 160 -11.67 7.71 -12.34
C GLU A 160 -10.76 6.74 -11.54
N CYS A 161 -9.45 6.99 -11.50
CA CYS A 161 -8.50 6.20 -10.74
C CYS A 161 -8.84 6.19 -9.24
N MET A 162 -9.18 7.34 -8.66
CA MET A 162 -9.58 7.47 -7.26
C MET A 162 -10.87 6.70 -6.95
N ILE A 163 -11.90 6.83 -7.80
CA ILE A 163 -13.18 6.12 -7.63
C ILE A 163 -12.98 4.60 -7.72
N GLN A 164 -12.17 4.15 -8.66
CA GLN A 164 -11.87 2.72 -8.85
C GLN A 164 -10.91 2.17 -7.79
N GLN A 165 -10.32 3.02 -6.97
CA GLN A 165 -9.27 2.65 -6.01
C GLN A 165 -8.16 1.81 -6.66
N LYS A 166 -7.74 2.23 -7.86
CA LYS A 166 -6.88 1.48 -8.78
C LYS A 166 -5.61 0.95 -8.12
N HIS A 167 -5.03 1.70 -7.19
CA HIS A 167 -3.75 1.37 -6.57
C HIS A 167 -3.86 0.77 -5.16
N SER A 168 -5.07 0.38 -4.72
CA SER A 168 -5.28 -0.19 -3.38
C SER A 168 -4.39 -1.38 -3.09
N GLN A 169 -4.16 -2.26 -4.08
CA GLN A 169 -3.29 -3.43 -3.88
C GLN A 169 -1.82 -3.02 -3.71
N THR A 170 -1.33 -2.05 -4.47
CA THR A 170 0.03 -1.51 -4.33
C THR A 170 0.25 -0.93 -2.93
N ILE A 171 -0.69 -0.12 -2.46
CA ILE A 171 -0.64 0.50 -1.13
C ILE A 171 -0.69 -0.58 -0.03
N LEU A 172 -1.58 -1.56 -0.15
CA LEU A 172 -1.66 -2.68 0.80
C LEU A 172 -0.35 -3.47 0.85
N SER A 173 0.22 -3.80 -0.31
CA SER A 173 1.49 -4.53 -0.39
C SER A 173 2.65 -3.72 0.20
N SER A 174 2.71 -2.40 -0.03
CA SER A 174 3.70 -1.53 0.61
C SER A 174 3.56 -1.52 2.14
N ASN A 175 2.33 -1.46 2.65
CA ASN A 175 2.06 -1.57 4.09
C ASN A 175 2.46 -2.95 4.66
N GLU A 176 2.29 -4.04 3.90
CA GLU A 176 2.73 -5.39 4.28
C GLU A 176 4.25 -5.50 4.31
N ASP A 177 4.94 -4.89 3.34
CA ASP A 177 6.40 -4.78 3.33
C ASP A 177 6.90 -4.10 4.61
N ALA A 178 6.30 -2.96 4.98
CA ALA A 178 6.65 -2.25 6.21
C ALA A 178 6.47 -3.11 7.47
N ARG A 179 5.37 -3.88 7.54
CA ARG A 179 5.13 -4.80 8.66
C ARG A 179 6.12 -5.95 8.68
N SER A 180 6.50 -6.49 7.51
CA SER A 180 7.50 -7.57 7.41
C SER A 180 8.89 -7.13 7.88
N LEU A 181 9.18 -5.83 7.73
CA LEU A 181 10.39 -5.18 8.23
C LEU A 181 10.27 -4.78 9.72
N GLU A 182 9.18 -5.14 10.38
CA GLU A 182 8.90 -4.82 11.79
C GLU A 182 8.97 -3.31 12.08
N LEU A 183 8.52 -2.48 11.12
CA LEU A 183 8.48 -1.04 11.33
C LEU A 183 7.39 -0.68 12.34
N THR A 184 7.73 0.18 13.29
CA THR A 184 6.83 0.60 14.38
C THR A 184 6.35 2.04 14.25
N GLY A 185 6.78 2.76 13.20
CA GLY A 185 6.43 4.15 12.98
C GLY A 185 6.98 4.69 11.66
N THR A 186 6.61 5.91 11.35
CA THR A 186 7.05 6.69 10.19
C THR A 186 7.65 8.03 10.63
N PRO A 187 8.59 8.61 9.84
CA PRO A 187 9.25 7.97 8.72
C PRO A 187 10.23 6.88 9.15
N ALA A 188 10.42 5.85 8.32
CA ALA A 188 11.49 4.89 8.49
C ALA A 188 12.33 4.85 7.21
N PHE A 189 13.65 4.91 7.35
CA PHE A 189 14.56 5.03 6.24
C PHE A 189 15.44 3.80 6.09
N PHE A 190 15.70 3.43 4.84
CA PHE A 190 16.70 2.44 4.50
C PHE A 190 17.61 3.00 3.41
N VAL A 191 18.90 2.83 3.63
CA VAL A 191 19.93 3.17 2.65
C VAL A 191 20.47 1.88 2.05
N ILE A 192 20.34 1.75 0.74
CA ILE A 192 20.75 0.56 0.00
C ILE A 192 21.87 0.95 -0.95
N ASN A 193 23.00 0.26 -0.86
CA ASN A 193 24.12 0.46 -1.76
C ASN A 193 24.01 -0.43 -3.02
N SER A 194 24.88 -0.18 -4.02
CA SER A 194 24.91 -0.92 -5.28
C SER A 194 25.24 -2.41 -5.13
N GLU A 195 25.77 -2.83 -3.97
CA GLU A 195 26.11 -4.22 -3.67
C GLU A 195 24.96 -4.96 -2.95
N GLY A 196 23.83 -4.26 -2.71
CA GLY A 196 22.68 -4.79 -2.00
C GLY A 196 22.80 -4.76 -0.48
N GLY A 197 23.80 -4.06 0.07
CA GLY A 197 23.93 -3.82 1.50
C GLY A 197 22.84 -2.83 1.96
N VAL A 198 22.08 -3.18 3.01
CA VAL A 198 20.99 -2.38 3.57
C VAL A 198 21.38 -1.88 4.96
N SER A 199 21.15 -0.59 5.21
CA SER A 199 21.28 0.05 6.53
C SER A 199 19.98 0.79 6.86
N LYS A 200 19.57 0.72 8.14
CA LYS A 200 18.39 1.40 8.68
C LYS A 200 18.83 2.58 9.54
#